data_8497e6a60c937c4136dc59172d38b792
#
_entry.id   8497e6a60c937c4136dc59172d38b792
#
_cell.length_a   1.000
_cell.length_b   1.000
_cell.length_c   1.000
_cell.angle_alpha   90.00
_cell.angle_beta   90.00
_cell.angle_gamma   90.00
#
_symmetry.space_group_name_H-M   'P 1'
#
loop_
_entity.id
_entity.type
_entity.pdbx_description
1 polymer ?
#
loop_
_entity_poly.entity_id
_entity_poly.type
_entity_poly.pdbx_seq_one_letter_code
_entity_poly.pdbx_strand_id
1 'polypeptide(L)' 'MLHPIPPGSETMVLPLVGEVVIFREGRAWLAVRPAFEDVERRPTGIGSTMREAVAELVAAEG' A
#
# COMPACT_ATOMS: atom_id res chain seq x y z
N MET A 1 4.55 -19.43 -6.60
CA MET A 1 4.02 -18.67 -5.85
C MET A 1 4.02 -17.32 -6.25
N LEU A 2 3.03 -16.66 -6.12
CA LEU A 2 2.96 -15.46 -6.51
C LEU A 2 3.03 -14.50 -5.54
N HIS A 3 3.79 -13.57 -5.60
CA HIS A 3 4.00 -12.63 -4.71
C HIS A 3 3.83 -11.38 -5.24
N PRO A 4 2.82 -10.67 -5.04
CA PRO A 4 2.55 -9.36 -5.56
C PRO A 4 3.41 -8.30 -4.91
N ILE A 5 4.07 -8.60 -3.86
CA ILE A 5 4.85 -7.60 -3.16
C ILE A 5 6.27 -7.59 -3.65
N PRO A 6 6.75 -6.47 -4.18
CA PRO A 6 8.09 -6.41 -4.70
C PRO A 6 9.15 -6.44 -3.63
N PRO A 7 10.36 -6.75 -3.99
CA PRO A 7 11.45 -6.74 -3.04
C PRO A 7 11.63 -5.34 -2.48
N GLY A 8 12.00 -5.26 -1.26
CA GLY A 8 12.19 -3.99 -0.62
C GLY A 8 10.95 -3.40 -0.01
N SER A 9 9.82 -4.06 -0.10
CA SER A 9 8.62 -3.54 0.50
C SER A 9 8.64 -3.82 2.00
N GLU A 10 7.88 -3.05 2.74
CA GLU A 10 7.77 -3.22 4.16
C GLU A 10 6.35 -3.25 4.59
N THR A 11 6.04 -4.05 5.57
CA THR A 11 4.71 -4.09 6.15
C THR A 11 4.69 -3.27 7.42
N MET A 12 3.74 -2.38 7.54
CA MET A 12 3.59 -1.55 8.70
C MET A 12 2.21 -1.69 9.27
N VAL A 13 2.10 -1.57 10.58
CA VAL A 13 0.81 -1.55 11.24
C VAL A 13 0.63 -0.16 11.80
N LEU A 14 -0.29 0.60 11.26
CA LEU A 14 -0.48 1.98 11.64
C LEU A 14 -1.76 2.14 12.45
N PRO A 15 -1.75 3.02 13.42
CA PRO A 15 -2.94 3.24 14.24
C PRO A 15 -4.10 3.70 13.37
N LEU A 16 -5.26 3.18 13.60
CA LEU A 16 -6.47 3.56 12.90
C LEU A 16 -6.47 3.20 11.41
N VAL A 17 -5.38 2.76 10.89
CA VAL A 17 -5.30 2.38 9.49
C VAL A 17 -5.17 0.87 9.35
N GLY A 18 -4.38 0.27 10.22
CA GLY A 18 -4.18 -1.16 10.17
C GLY A 18 -2.94 -1.54 9.37
N GLU A 19 -2.92 -2.72 8.87
CA GLU A 19 -1.75 -3.24 8.20
C GLU A 19 -1.66 -2.73 6.78
N VAL A 20 -0.51 -2.22 6.40
CA VAL A 20 -0.30 -1.66 5.08
C VAL A 20 1.06 -2.11 4.58
N VAL A 21 1.16 -2.42 3.32
CA VAL A 21 2.43 -2.76 2.70
C VAL A 21 2.87 -1.55 1.88
N ILE A 22 4.08 -1.06 2.16
CA ILE A 22 4.57 0.12 1.50
C ILE A 22 5.83 -0.20 0.73
N PHE A 23 5.94 0.29 -0.47
CA PHE A 23 7.14 0.10 -1.25
C PHE A 23 7.38 1.30 -2.16
N ARG A 24 8.58 1.42 -2.65
CA ARG A 24 8.94 2.53 -3.47
C ARG A 24 9.13 2.10 -4.88
N GLU A 25 8.61 2.86 -5.84
CA GLU A 25 8.77 2.55 -7.21
C GLU A 25 9.19 3.81 -7.92
N GLY A 26 10.41 3.92 -8.31
CA GLY A 26 10.93 5.12 -8.92
C GLY A 26 10.92 6.24 -7.90
N ARG A 27 10.21 7.30 -8.19
CA ARG A 27 10.12 8.41 -7.28
C ARG A 27 8.86 8.41 -6.49
N ALA A 28 8.06 7.39 -6.64
CA ALA A 28 6.79 7.35 -5.97
C ALA A 28 6.77 6.32 -4.86
N TRP A 29 5.95 6.54 -3.86
CA TRP A 29 5.73 5.57 -2.81
C TRP A 29 4.35 5.01 -3.03
N LEU A 30 4.21 3.72 -2.83
CA LEU A 30 2.93 3.06 -2.99
C LEU A 30 2.56 2.36 -1.70
N ALA A 31 1.28 2.36 -1.40
CA ALA A 31 0.76 1.70 -0.22
C ALA A 31 -0.40 0.82 -0.63
N VAL A 32 -0.38 -0.43 -0.21
CA VAL A 32 -1.46 -1.36 -0.54
C VAL A 32 -1.78 -2.19 0.68
N ARG A 33 -2.94 -2.80 0.67
CA ARG A 33 -3.29 -3.71 1.75
C ARG A 33 -2.72 -5.09 1.44
N PRO A 34 -2.34 -5.81 2.47
CA PRO A 34 -1.79 -7.15 2.25
C PRO A 34 -2.85 -8.21 2.00
N ALA A 35 -4.02 -7.83 1.65
CA ALA A 35 -5.07 -8.79 1.42
C ALA A 35 -5.05 -9.27 0.00
N PHE A 36 -5.39 -10.49 -0.23
CA PHE A 36 -5.34 -11.01 -1.54
C PHE A 36 -6.64 -11.48 -2.10
N GLU A 37 -7.71 -11.38 -1.40
CA GLU A 37 -8.91 -11.94 -1.87
C GLU A 37 -9.54 -11.21 -2.99
N ASP A 38 -9.44 -9.97 -3.07
CA ASP A 38 -10.10 -9.21 -4.04
C ASP A 38 -9.14 -8.48 -4.85
N VAL A 39 -8.39 -9.13 -5.66
CA VAL A 39 -7.35 -8.53 -6.44
C VAL A 39 -7.84 -7.44 -7.34
N GLU A 40 -9.00 -7.61 -7.91
CA GLU A 40 -9.50 -6.66 -8.83
C GLU A 40 -9.89 -5.37 -8.19
N ARG A 41 -10.24 -5.37 -6.95
CA ARG A 41 -10.69 -4.17 -6.33
C ARG A 41 -9.72 -3.69 -5.29
N ARG A 42 -8.47 -4.01 -5.41
CA ARG A 42 -7.51 -3.64 -4.43
C ARG A 42 -7.18 -2.18 -4.54
N PRO A 43 -7.46 -1.37 -3.57
CA PRO A 43 -7.10 0.04 -3.61
C PRO A 43 -5.61 0.20 -3.46
N THR A 44 -5.08 1.23 -4.07
CA THR A 44 -3.67 1.53 -4.00
C THR A 44 -3.50 3.01 -3.76
N GLY A 45 -2.60 3.35 -2.86
CA GLY A 45 -2.28 4.73 -2.62
C GLY A 45 -0.93 5.06 -3.21
N ILE A 46 -0.80 6.19 -3.87
CA ILE A 46 0.43 6.62 -4.50
C ILE A 46 0.73 8.03 -4.04
N GLY A 47 1.95 8.28 -3.66
CA GLY A 47 2.33 9.62 -3.22
C GLY A 47 3.81 9.84 -3.35
N SER A 48 4.25 11.06 -3.09
CA SER A 48 5.66 11.39 -3.12
C SER A 48 6.33 11.01 -1.83
N THR A 49 5.59 10.72 -0.79
CA THR A 49 6.13 10.27 0.48
C THR A 49 5.31 9.09 0.96
N MET A 50 5.84 8.38 1.94
CA MET A 50 5.11 7.26 2.51
C MET A 50 3.81 7.74 3.11
N ARG A 51 3.83 8.87 3.78
CA ARG A 51 2.65 9.40 4.40
C ARG A 51 1.58 9.71 3.37
N GLU A 52 1.96 10.29 2.25
CA GLU A 52 1.01 10.60 1.21
C GLU A 52 0.44 9.33 0.61
N ALA A 53 1.27 8.33 0.42
CA ALA A 53 0.80 7.07 -0.14
C ALA A 53 -0.25 6.43 0.76
N VAL A 54 -0.01 6.46 2.06
CA VAL A 54 -0.97 5.90 3.00
C VAL A 54 -2.26 6.71 3.00
N ALA A 55 -2.15 8.03 2.95
CA ALA A 55 -3.32 8.87 2.94
C ALA A 55 -4.17 8.61 1.70
N GLU A 56 -3.52 8.43 0.57
CA GLU A 56 -4.23 8.16 -0.66
C GLU A 56 -4.89 6.77 -0.62
N LEU A 57 -4.23 5.82 0.02
CA LEU A 57 -4.81 4.49 0.15
C LEU A 57 -6.09 4.57 0.98
N VAL A 58 -6.04 5.27 2.09
CA VAL A 58 -7.21 5.38 2.95
C VAL A 58 -8.34 6.10 2.21
N ALA A 59 -8.00 7.12 1.45
CA ALA A 59 -9.00 7.83 0.69
C ALA A 59 -9.63 6.94 -0.39
N ALA A 60 -8.83 6.08 -0.98
CA ALA A 60 -9.35 5.19 -2.00
C ALA A 60 -10.25 4.11 -1.42
N GLU A 61 -10.04 3.80 -0.16
CA GLU A 61 -10.86 2.78 0.46
C GLU A 61 -12.22 3.30 0.86
N GLY A 62 -12.36 4.51 0.96
CA GLY A 62 -13.59 5.02 1.27
C GLY A 62 -13.98 6.00 1.79
#